data_3b2842d64afa1df10f0052cbf400886a
#
_entry.id   3b2842d64afa1df10f0052cbf400886a
#
_cell.length_a   1.000
_cell.length_b   1.000
_cell.length_c   1.000
_cell.angle_alpha   90.00
_cell.angle_beta   90.00
_cell.angle_gamma   90.00
#
_symmetry.space_group_name_H-M   'P 1'
#
loop_
_entity.id
_entity.type
_entity.pdbx_description
1 polymer ?
#
loop_
_entity_poly.entity_id
_entity_poly.type
_entity_poly.pdbx_seq_one_letter_code
_entity_poly.pdbx_strand_id
1 'polypeptide(L)'
;MNGSFLLTLIWAVPFLTALVSLPVDRDDHRRIKKISLAGNLINLLLVIGLTFAFISASAEHPAAAGAKLSQFHFTAKTVWLQILNIEYNIGVDAISVLMMLLTAIVIFCGVLASWGVEKQAKEFFVLLNVLVAGVYGVFISLDLFTFFVFYEIAVLPMYLLIGLWGTGKKEYSAMKLTLMLVAGSAFILAGILGLYFESGINSFDLQKLAQATFSPEFQYWAFPIIFLGFGVLGAIFPFHTWSPDGHASAPTAVSMLHAGVLMKLGGYGCLRVGMYLLPEGANMWMSFFLVLVTINVLYG
;
A
#
# COMPACT_ATOMS: atom_id res chain seq x y z
N MET A 1 24.08 -4.23 -9.21
CA MET A 1 22.77 -3.71 -9.67
C MET A 1 22.50 -2.46 -8.87
N ASN A 2 22.15 -1.32 -9.49
CA ASN A 2 21.81 -0.13 -8.71
C ASN A 2 20.56 -0.45 -7.88
N GLY A 3 20.60 -0.18 -6.57
CA GLY A 3 19.52 -0.54 -5.66
C GLY A 3 18.15 0.06 -6.05
N SER A 4 18.14 1.23 -6.69
CA SER A 4 16.93 1.85 -7.22
C SER A 4 16.30 1.09 -8.39
N PHE A 5 17.12 0.48 -9.25
CA PHE A 5 16.63 -0.40 -10.31
C PHE A 5 15.95 -1.65 -9.74
N LEU A 6 16.48 -2.19 -8.63
CA LEU A 6 15.88 -3.31 -7.92
C LEU A 6 14.48 -2.97 -7.39
N LEU A 7 14.28 -1.76 -6.82
CA LEU A 7 12.97 -1.30 -6.35
C LEU A 7 11.95 -1.22 -7.51
N THR A 8 12.38 -0.68 -8.65
CA THR A 8 11.51 -0.63 -9.84
C THR A 8 11.13 -2.03 -10.32
N LEU A 9 12.07 -2.98 -10.32
CA LEU A 9 11.78 -4.36 -10.70
C LEU A 9 10.76 -5.04 -9.77
N ILE A 10 10.83 -4.78 -8.48
CA ILE A 10 9.95 -5.43 -7.49
C ILE A 10 8.46 -5.12 -7.73
N TRP A 11 8.09 -3.89 -8.07
CA TRP A 11 6.70 -3.60 -8.41
C TRP A 11 6.36 -3.95 -9.87
N ALA A 12 7.35 -3.87 -10.76
CA ALA A 12 7.15 -4.14 -12.18
C ALA A 12 6.96 -5.64 -12.46
N VAL A 13 7.63 -6.55 -11.73
CA VAL A 13 7.53 -8.00 -11.96
C VAL A 13 6.09 -8.53 -11.79
N PRO A 14 5.33 -8.25 -10.72
CA PRO A 14 3.93 -8.65 -10.63
C PRO A 14 3.09 -8.03 -11.76
N PHE A 15 3.31 -6.76 -12.09
CA PHE A 15 2.60 -6.09 -13.17
C PHE A 15 2.88 -6.75 -14.54
N LEU A 16 4.14 -7.03 -14.84
CA LEU A 16 4.54 -7.77 -16.04
C LEU A 16 3.99 -9.20 -16.05
N THR A 17 3.94 -9.86 -14.89
CA THR A 17 3.32 -11.19 -14.74
C THR A 17 1.84 -11.15 -15.12
N ALA A 18 1.12 -10.10 -14.70
CA ALA A 18 -0.25 -9.86 -15.12
C ALA A 18 -0.34 -9.68 -16.64
N LEU A 19 0.50 -8.83 -17.24
CA LEU A 19 0.52 -8.58 -18.69
C LEU A 19 0.85 -9.83 -19.51
N VAL A 20 1.84 -10.61 -19.09
CA VAL A 20 2.23 -11.88 -19.76
C VAL A 20 1.12 -12.92 -19.67
N SER A 21 0.26 -12.85 -18.66
CA SER A 21 -0.88 -13.74 -18.54
C SER A 21 -2.05 -13.37 -19.48
N LEU A 22 -2.11 -12.15 -20.00
CA LEU A 22 -3.22 -11.68 -20.86
C LEU A 22 -3.34 -12.44 -22.21
N PRO A 23 -2.25 -12.69 -22.95
CA PRO A 23 -2.33 -13.40 -24.24
C PRO A 23 -2.54 -14.92 -24.09
N VAL A 24 -2.43 -15.48 -22.87
CA VAL A 24 -2.62 -16.92 -22.65
C VAL A 24 -4.08 -17.28 -22.81
N ASP A 25 -4.37 -18.45 -23.37
CA ASP A 25 -5.74 -18.94 -23.52
C ASP A 25 -6.42 -19.06 -22.14
N ARG A 26 -7.73 -18.73 -22.11
CA ARG A 26 -8.53 -18.79 -20.87
C ARG A 26 -8.65 -20.21 -20.30
N ASP A 27 -8.66 -21.19 -21.18
CA ASP A 27 -8.80 -22.61 -20.80
C ASP A 27 -7.49 -23.25 -20.33
N ASP A 28 -6.35 -22.62 -20.61
CA ASP A 28 -5.05 -23.11 -20.12
C ASP A 28 -4.75 -22.64 -18.67
N HIS A 29 -5.63 -23.07 -17.76
CA HIS A 29 -5.51 -22.74 -16.33
C HIS A 29 -4.17 -23.13 -15.74
N ARG A 30 -3.58 -24.25 -16.22
CA ARG A 30 -2.28 -24.73 -15.71
C ARG A 30 -1.13 -23.77 -16.06
N ARG A 31 -1.15 -23.22 -17.26
CA ARG A 31 -0.12 -22.26 -17.72
C ARG A 31 -0.23 -20.94 -16.97
N ILE A 32 -1.44 -20.43 -16.82
CA ILE A 32 -1.73 -19.18 -16.08
C ILE A 32 -1.23 -19.29 -14.64
N LYS A 33 -1.56 -20.38 -13.93
CA LYS A 33 -1.13 -20.63 -12.55
C LYS A 33 0.40 -20.72 -12.44
N LYS A 34 1.07 -21.39 -13.40
CA LYS A 34 2.53 -21.49 -13.43
C LYS A 34 3.22 -20.15 -13.69
N ILE A 35 2.68 -19.32 -14.59
CA ILE A 35 3.20 -17.96 -14.87
C ILE A 35 3.09 -17.11 -13.61
N SER A 36 1.92 -17.10 -12.96
CA SER A 36 1.72 -16.35 -11.72
C SER A 36 2.64 -16.83 -10.59
N LEU A 37 2.79 -18.16 -10.42
CA LEU A 37 3.70 -18.72 -9.43
C LEU A 37 5.15 -18.34 -9.69
N ALA A 38 5.62 -18.48 -10.94
CA ALA A 38 6.99 -18.15 -11.34
C ALA A 38 7.28 -16.64 -11.12
N GLY A 39 6.36 -15.75 -11.54
CA GLY A 39 6.51 -14.32 -11.35
C GLY A 39 6.59 -13.94 -9.85
N ASN A 40 5.72 -14.50 -9.02
CA ASN A 40 5.74 -14.21 -7.58
C ASN A 40 6.92 -14.89 -6.85
N LEU A 41 7.44 -16.03 -7.35
CA LEU A 41 8.68 -16.61 -6.83
C LEU A 41 9.88 -15.71 -7.15
N ILE A 42 9.99 -15.23 -8.39
CA ILE A 42 11.04 -14.27 -8.79
C ILE A 42 10.95 -13.03 -7.89
N ASN A 43 9.75 -12.51 -7.68
CA ASN A 43 9.56 -11.34 -6.84
C ASN A 43 9.96 -11.59 -5.38
N LEU A 44 9.61 -12.74 -4.82
CA LEU A 44 10.04 -13.15 -3.47
C LEU A 44 11.57 -13.15 -3.36
N LEU A 45 12.27 -13.72 -4.34
CA LEU A 45 13.74 -13.74 -4.36
C LEU A 45 14.34 -12.33 -4.47
N LEU A 46 13.73 -11.45 -5.29
CA LEU A 46 14.16 -10.04 -5.41
C LEU A 46 14.00 -9.30 -4.09
N VAL A 47 12.87 -9.48 -3.38
CA VAL A 47 12.61 -8.81 -2.09
C VAL A 47 13.52 -9.36 -0.99
N ILE A 48 13.81 -10.67 -0.98
CA ILE A 48 14.81 -11.24 -0.08
C ILE A 48 16.20 -10.62 -0.36
N GLY A 49 16.59 -10.52 -1.63
CA GLY A 49 17.83 -9.85 -2.03
C GLY A 49 17.88 -8.39 -1.61
N LEU A 50 16.77 -7.65 -1.76
CA LEU A 50 16.62 -6.28 -1.26
C LEU A 50 16.82 -6.21 0.25
N THR A 51 16.23 -7.14 1.01
CA THR A 51 16.34 -7.17 2.47
C THR A 51 17.79 -7.33 2.92
N PHE A 52 18.55 -8.25 2.31
CA PHE A 52 19.96 -8.40 2.61
C PHE A 52 20.78 -7.17 2.21
N ALA A 53 20.52 -6.60 1.03
CA ALA A 53 21.18 -5.38 0.57
C ALA A 53 20.89 -4.20 1.51
N PHE A 54 19.65 -4.09 2.01
CA PHE A 54 19.26 -3.05 2.96
C PHE A 54 19.98 -3.21 4.31
N ILE A 55 20.07 -4.43 4.84
CA ILE A 55 20.77 -4.72 6.10
C ILE A 55 22.26 -4.33 5.97
N SER A 56 22.91 -4.70 4.85
CA SER A 56 24.30 -4.32 4.59
C SER A 56 24.48 -2.80 4.51
N ALA A 57 23.62 -2.11 3.74
CA ALA A 57 23.70 -0.65 3.59
C ALA A 57 23.43 0.10 4.91
N SER A 58 22.50 -0.40 5.73
CA SER A 58 22.20 0.18 7.04
C SER A 58 23.32 -0.05 8.07
N ALA A 59 24.09 -1.14 7.95
CA ALA A 59 25.24 -1.40 8.80
C ALA A 59 26.43 -0.47 8.46
N GLU A 60 26.59 -0.13 7.18
CA GLU A 60 27.64 0.81 6.74
C GLU A 60 27.31 2.27 7.10
N HIS A 61 26.05 2.63 7.08
CA HIS A 61 25.56 3.99 7.38
C HIS A 61 24.48 3.95 8.46
N PRO A 62 24.83 3.77 9.74
CA PRO A 62 23.85 3.78 10.81
C PRO A 62 23.18 5.15 10.91
N ALA A 63 21.85 5.15 11.06
CA ALA A 63 21.10 6.38 11.27
C ALA A 63 21.62 7.10 12.52
N ALA A 64 21.84 8.41 12.41
CA ALA A 64 22.26 9.22 13.54
C ALA A 64 21.21 9.12 14.67
N ALA A 65 21.66 8.84 15.88
CA ALA A 65 20.79 8.79 17.05
C ALA A 65 20.06 10.13 17.21
N GLY A 66 18.73 10.13 17.15
CA GLY A 66 17.89 11.33 17.22
C GLY A 66 17.56 11.98 15.87
N ALA A 67 17.90 11.36 14.72
CA ALA A 67 17.47 11.86 13.43
C ALA A 67 15.93 11.86 13.35
N LYS A 68 15.33 13.03 13.17
CA LYS A 68 13.88 13.18 13.03
C LYS A 68 13.34 12.56 11.74
N LEU A 69 14.20 12.33 10.74
CA LEU A 69 13.84 11.81 9.43
C LEU A 69 14.34 10.36 9.29
N SER A 70 13.47 9.47 8.82
CA SER A 70 13.85 8.14 8.39
C SER A 70 14.90 8.22 7.30
N GLN A 71 15.99 7.47 7.43
CA GLN A 71 17.00 7.39 6.40
C GLN A 71 16.50 6.47 5.28
N PHE A 72 16.26 7.04 4.10
CA PHE A 72 15.85 6.27 2.94
C PHE A 72 17.07 5.81 2.14
N HIS A 73 17.05 4.52 1.80
CA HIS A 73 18.08 3.88 0.98
C HIS A 73 17.57 3.61 -0.43
N PHE A 74 18.51 3.45 -1.37
CA PHE A 74 18.23 3.12 -2.78
C PHE A 74 17.32 4.11 -3.48
N THR A 75 17.44 5.40 -3.13
CA THR A 75 16.60 6.44 -3.68
C THR A 75 16.88 6.66 -5.17
N ALA A 76 15.81 6.85 -5.95
CA ALA A 76 15.86 7.32 -7.33
C ALA A 76 14.70 8.28 -7.59
N LYS A 77 14.98 9.30 -8.39
CA LYS A 77 14.06 10.37 -8.67
C LYS A 77 14.04 10.69 -10.16
N THR A 78 12.84 10.70 -10.74
CA THR A 78 12.63 11.06 -12.14
C THR A 78 11.31 11.83 -12.25
N VAL A 79 11.32 12.93 -12.97
CA VAL A 79 10.10 13.73 -13.19
C VAL A 79 9.15 12.95 -14.09
N TRP A 80 7.91 12.73 -13.61
CA TRP A 80 6.85 12.06 -14.36
C TRP A 80 5.92 13.06 -15.03
N LEU A 81 5.38 14.03 -14.29
CA LEU A 81 4.48 15.06 -14.79
C LEU A 81 5.01 16.45 -14.40
N GLN A 82 5.62 17.15 -15.34
CA GLN A 82 6.23 18.48 -15.10
C GLN A 82 5.20 19.54 -14.67
N ILE A 83 3.98 19.50 -15.23
CA ILE A 83 2.93 20.51 -14.98
C ILE A 83 2.52 20.57 -13.50
N LEU A 84 2.45 19.43 -12.85
CA LEU A 84 2.05 19.28 -11.44
C LEU A 84 3.24 19.01 -10.51
N ASN A 85 4.45 19.01 -11.06
CA ASN A 85 5.68 18.68 -10.33
C ASN A 85 5.61 17.32 -9.62
N ILE A 86 4.94 16.33 -10.26
CA ILE A 86 4.84 14.96 -9.79
C ILE A 86 6.08 14.21 -10.24
N GLU A 87 6.71 13.55 -9.28
CA GLU A 87 7.96 12.85 -9.47
C GLU A 87 7.78 11.35 -9.20
N TYR A 88 8.34 10.51 -10.07
CA TYR A 88 8.58 9.12 -9.72
C TYR A 88 9.78 9.12 -8.77
N ASN A 89 9.50 9.32 -7.49
CA ASN A 89 10.47 9.36 -6.41
C ASN A 89 10.28 8.11 -5.56
N ILE A 90 11.28 7.24 -5.55
CA ILE A 90 11.25 5.96 -4.86
C ILE A 90 12.40 5.82 -3.89
N GLY A 91 12.17 5.07 -2.82
CA GLY A 91 13.16 4.73 -1.83
C GLY A 91 12.55 3.85 -0.75
N VAL A 92 13.37 3.25 0.09
CA VAL A 92 12.89 2.37 1.16
C VAL A 92 13.62 2.65 2.47
N ASP A 93 12.89 2.41 3.55
CA ASP A 93 13.41 2.35 4.91
C ASP A 93 13.10 0.98 5.55
N ALA A 94 13.44 0.81 6.81
CA ALA A 94 13.25 -0.46 7.51
C ALA A 94 11.78 -0.94 7.51
N ILE A 95 10.83 -0.01 7.71
CA ILE A 95 9.40 -0.36 7.73
C ILE A 95 8.95 -0.81 6.33
N SER A 96 9.34 -0.06 5.29
CA SER A 96 9.01 -0.40 3.90
C SER A 96 9.54 -1.78 3.51
N VAL A 97 10.82 -2.08 3.82
CA VAL A 97 11.45 -3.37 3.49
C VAL A 97 10.75 -4.53 4.19
N LEU A 98 10.41 -4.38 5.48
CA LEU A 98 9.70 -5.41 6.23
C LEU A 98 8.29 -5.66 5.66
N MET A 99 7.58 -4.60 5.29
CA MET A 99 6.25 -4.71 4.69
C MET A 99 6.31 -5.34 3.29
N MET A 100 7.34 -5.03 2.50
CA MET A 100 7.57 -5.66 1.20
C MET A 100 7.90 -7.15 1.35
N LEU A 101 8.71 -7.53 2.34
CA LEU A 101 9.02 -8.93 2.62
C LEU A 101 7.78 -9.71 3.03
N LEU A 102 6.96 -9.13 3.93
CA LEU A 102 5.67 -9.71 4.30
C LEU A 102 4.77 -9.90 3.07
N THR A 103 4.67 -8.88 2.21
CA THR A 103 3.88 -8.94 0.98
C THR A 103 4.35 -10.07 0.07
N ALA A 104 5.66 -10.22 -0.12
CA ALA A 104 6.24 -11.27 -0.96
C ALA A 104 5.90 -12.68 -0.47
N ILE A 105 5.98 -12.91 0.84
CA ILE A 105 5.62 -14.19 1.46
C ILE A 105 4.11 -14.45 1.30
N VAL A 106 3.29 -13.47 1.63
CA VAL A 106 1.83 -13.61 1.62
C VAL A 106 1.32 -13.87 0.20
N ILE A 107 1.80 -13.16 -0.83
CA ILE A 107 1.35 -13.38 -2.19
C ILE A 107 1.82 -14.74 -2.74
N PHE A 108 3.06 -15.13 -2.46
CA PHE A 108 3.57 -16.43 -2.89
C PHE A 108 2.71 -17.57 -2.31
N CYS A 109 2.44 -17.53 -1.00
CA CYS A 109 1.52 -18.48 -0.35
C CYS A 109 0.08 -18.35 -0.89
N GLY A 110 -0.37 -17.14 -1.18
CA GLY A 110 -1.70 -16.86 -1.73
C GLY A 110 -1.91 -17.47 -3.11
N VAL A 111 -0.90 -17.42 -4.00
CA VAL A 111 -0.96 -18.08 -5.31
C VAL A 111 -1.06 -19.59 -5.15
N LEU A 112 -0.32 -20.19 -4.22
CA LEU A 112 -0.40 -21.62 -3.91
C LEU A 112 -1.77 -22.00 -3.33
N ALA A 113 -2.29 -21.21 -2.39
CA ALA A 113 -3.61 -21.43 -1.80
C ALA A 113 -4.75 -21.32 -2.84
N SER A 114 -4.55 -20.54 -3.91
CA SER A 114 -5.51 -20.36 -5.00
C SER A 114 -5.33 -21.37 -6.14
N TRP A 115 -4.52 -22.44 -5.95
CA TRP A 115 -4.28 -23.41 -7.01
C TRP A 115 -5.55 -24.13 -7.50
N GLY A 116 -6.58 -24.23 -6.65
CA GLY A 116 -7.87 -24.81 -6.97
C GLY A 116 -8.83 -23.88 -7.76
N VAL A 117 -8.48 -22.62 -8.01
CA VAL A 117 -9.35 -21.70 -8.75
C VAL A 117 -9.35 -22.09 -10.22
N GLU A 118 -10.52 -22.45 -10.75
CA GLU A 118 -10.74 -22.81 -12.17
C GLU A 118 -11.65 -21.80 -12.88
N LYS A 119 -12.66 -21.30 -12.18
CA LYS A 119 -13.59 -20.31 -12.74
C LYS A 119 -12.84 -19.01 -13.04
N GLN A 120 -12.76 -18.64 -14.33
CA GLN A 120 -12.09 -17.41 -14.78
C GLN A 120 -10.70 -17.22 -14.16
N ALA A 121 -9.91 -18.29 -14.15
CA ALA A 121 -8.59 -18.30 -13.49
C ALA A 121 -7.66 -17.21 -14.02
N LYS A 122 -7.75 -16.90 -15.33
CA LYS A 122 -6.94 -15.84 -15.95
C LYS A 122 -7.20 -14.48 -15.30
N GLU A 123 -8.44 -14.08 -15.25
CA GLU A 123 -8.86 -12.79 -14.70
C GLU A 123 -8.52 -12.71 -13.21
N PHE A 124 -8.69 -13.80 -12.47
CA PHE A 124 -8.33 -13.88 -11.05
C PHE A 124 -6.85 -13.59 -10.81
N PHE A 125 -5.96 -14.33 -11.49
CA PHE A 125 -4.52 -14.18 -11.29
C PHE A 125 -3.98 -12.87 -11.86
N VAL A 126 -4.57 -12.32 -12.93
CA VAL A 126 -4.23 -11.00 -13.46
C VAL A 126 -4.55 -9.92 -12.42
N LEU A 127 -5.79 -9.89 -11.90
CA LEU A 127 -6.21 -8.91 -10.90
C LEU A 127 -5.39 -9.04 -9.60
N LEU A 128 -5.09 -10.27 -9.19
CA LEU A 128 -4.28 -10.52 -8.00
C LEU A 128 -2.86 -9.94 -8.16
N ASN A 129 -2.24 -10.11 -9.32
CA ASN A 129 -0.90 -9.58 -9.59
C ASN A 129 -0.90 -8.05 -9.75
N VAL A 130 -1.96 -7.46 -10.34
CA VAL A 130 -2.13 -5.99 -10.42
C VAL A 130 -2.24 -5.39 -9.03
N LEU A 131 -3.07 -5.99 -8.16
CA LEU A 131 -3.20 -5.58 -6.76
C LEU A 131 -1.83 -5.55 -6.06
N VAL A 132 -1.07 -6.62 -6.18
CA VAL A 132 0.25 -6.75 -5.54
C VAL A 132 1.25 -5.74 -6.09
N ALA A 133 1.23 -5.46 -7.39
CA ALA A 133 2.05 -4.41 -7.99
C ALA A 133 1.75 -3.04 -7.37
N GLY A 134 0.45 -2.70 -7.18
CA GLY A 134 0.03 -1.50 -6.47
C GLY A 134 0.57 -1.44 -5.04
N VAL A 135 0.47 -2.53 -4.29
CA VAL A 135 0.99 -2.62 -2.91
C VAL A 135 2.49 -2.34 -2.84
N TYR A 136 3.30 -2.95 -3.70
CA TYR A 136 4.74 -2.64 -3.73
C TYR A 136 5.01 -1.20 -4.11
N GLY A 137 4.25 -0.66 -5.08
CA GLY A 137 4.33 0.74 -5.47
C GLY A 137 4.10 1.68 -4.30
N VAL A 138 3.14 1.41 -3.43
CA VAL A 138 2.89 2.20 -2.20
C VAL A 138 4.10 2.18 -1.27
N PHE A 139 4.69 1.01 -1.00
CA PHE A 139 5.80 0.89 -0.04
C PHE A 139 7.11 1.52 -0.52
N ILE A 140 7.31 1.66 -1.82
CA ILE A 140 8.51 2.30 -2.38
C ILE A 140 8.34 3.79 -2.67
N SER A 141 7.10 4.31 -2.74
CA SER A 141 6.84 5.70 -3.14
C SER A 141 7.23 6.69 -2.05
N LEU A 142 8.02 7.67 -2.43
CA LEU A 142 8.39 8.85 -1.64
C LEU A 142 7.72 10.15 -2.14
N ASP A 143 6.92 10.06 -3.19
CA ASP A 143 6.05 11.13 -3.69
C ASP A 143 4.60 10.79 -3.31
N LEU A 144 3.91 11.71 -2.61
CA LEU A 144 2.57 11.46 -2.07
C LEU A 144 1.51 11.25 -3.16
N PHE A 145 1.66 11.88 -4.32
CA PHE A 145 0.72 11.67 -5.43
C PHE A 145 0.92 10.29 -6.06
N THR A 146 2.17 9.92 -6.32
CA THR A 146 2.51 8.57 -6.82
C THR A 146 2.10 7.49 -5.81
N PHE A 147 2.31 7.74 -4.51
CA PHE A 147 1.81 6.89 -3.43
C PHE A 147 0.29 6.68 -3.54
N PHE A 148 -0.48 7.76 -3.71
CA PHE A 148 -1.93 7.70 -3.85
C PHE A 148 -2.37 6.92 -5.10
N VAL A 149 -1.70 7.11 -6.23
CA VAL A 149 -1.99 6.35 -7.46
C VAL A 149 -1.77 4.84 -7.25
N PHE A 150 -0.66 4.44 -6.65
CA PHE A 150 -0.40 3.03 -6.35
C PHE A 150 -1.37 2.47 -5.31
N TYR A 151 -1.79 3.28 -4.33
CA TYR A 151 -2.82 2.93 -3.37
C TYR A 151 -4.14 2.59 -4.09
N GLU A 152 -4.60 3.40 -5.01
CA GLU A 152 -5.82 3.13 -5.79
C GLU A 152 -5.67 1.87 -6.67
N ILE A 153 -4.51 1.66 -7.29
CA ILE A 153 -4.21 0.43 -8.05
C ILE A 153 -4.29 -0.82 -7.15
N ALA A 154 -3.92 -0.71 -5.87
CA ALA A 154 -4.04 -1.83 -4.94
C ALA A 154 -5.49 -2.08 -4.49
N VAL A 155 -6.30 -1.03 -4.34
CA VAL A 155 -7.66 -1.14 -3.80
C VAL A 155 -8.68 -1.57 -4.85
N LEU A 156 -8.63 -1.02 -6.06
CA LEU A 156 -9.63 -1.25 -7.10
C LEU A 156 -9.85 -2.74 -7.46
N PRO A 157 -8.82 -3.59 -7.62
CA PRO A 157 -9.03 -5.00 -7.94
C PRO A 157 -9.79 -5.78 -6.88
N MET A 158 -9.79 -5.33 -5.61
CA MET A 158 -10.48 -6.02 -4.52
C MET A 158 -11.99 -6.14 -4.76
N TYR A 159 -12.61 -5.11 -5.33
CA TYR A 159 -14.03 -5.16 -5.69
C TYR A 159 -14.37 -6.35 -6.59
N LEU A 160 -13.59 -6.51 -7.65
CA LEU A 160 -13.79 -7.59 -8.62
C LEU A 160 -13.43 -8.94 -8.03
N LEU A 161 -12.32 -9.03 -7.29
CA LEU A 161 -11.86 -10.28 -6.69
C LEU A 161 -12.89 -10.84 -5.68
N ILE A 162 -13.48 -9.99 -4.85
CA ILE A 162 -14.52 -10.41 -3.89
C ILE A 162 -15.87 -10.64 -4.61
N GLY A 163 -16.26 -9.71 -5.47
CA GLY A 163 -17.58 -9.78 -6.14
C GLY A 163 -17.75 -10.99 -7.07
N LEU A 164 -16.69 -11.40 -7.79
CA LEU A 164 -16.77 -12.50 -8.74
C LEU A 164 -16.46 -13.86 -8.10
N TRP A 165 -15.39 -13.96 -7.31
CA TRP A 165 -14.89 -15.23 -6.74
C TRP A 165 -15.22 -15.42 -5.26
N GLY A 166 -15.83 -14.44 -4.63
CA GLY A 166 -16.26 -14.51 -3.24
C GLY A 166 -17.40 -15.48 -3.00
N THR A 167 -17.71 -15.70 -1.72
CA THR A 167 -18.80 -16.59 -1.25
C THR A 167 -19.81 -15.82 -0.40
N GLY A 168 -20.97 -16.42 -0.14
CA GLY A 168 -22.01 -15.80 0.69
C GLY A 168 -22.56 -14.50 0.09
N LYS A 169 -22.65 -13.45 0.89
CA LYS A 169 -23.16 -12.13 0.46
C LYS A 169 -22.09 -11.29 -0.27
N LYS A 170 -21.34 -11.90 -1.18
CA LYS A 170 -20.16 -11.37 -1.83
C LYS A 170 -20.36 -10.01 -2.52
N GLU A 171 -21.51 -9.81 -3.19
CA GLU A 171 -21.81 -8.55 -3.89
C GLU A 171 -22.00 -7.39 -2.90
N TYR A 172 -22.75 -7.64 -1.84
CA TYR A 172 -22.91 -6.67 -0.75
C TYR A 172 -21.57 -6.34 -0.09
N SER A 173 -20.79 -7.37 0.24
CA SER A 173 -19.47 -7.20 0.90
C SER A 173 -18.49 -6.45 0.01
N ALA A 174 -18.42 -6.77 -1.28
CA ALA A 174 -17.57 -6.09 -2.25
C ALA A 174 -17.96 -4.61 -2.39
N MET A 175 -19.27 -4.33 -2.52
CA MET A 175 -19.78 -2.95 -2.64
C MET A 175 -19.50 -2.14 -1.37
N LYS A 176 -19.81 -2.71 -0.19
CA LYS A 176 -19.58 -2.05 1.10
C LYS A 176 -18.10 -1.71 1.31
N LEU A 177 -17.21 -2.68 1.06
CA LEU A 177 -15.76 -2.49 1.10
C LEU A 177 -15.34 -1.36 0.18
N THR A 178 -15.73 -1.40 -1.08
CA THR A 178 -15.30 -0.41 -2.07
C THR A 178 -15.79 0.99 -1.75
N LEU A 179 -17.07 1.15 -1.37
CA LEU A 179 -17.61 2.46 -1.00
C LEU A 179 -16.90 3.05 0.21
N MET A 180 -16.60 2.23 1.23
CA MET A 180 -15.86 2.69 2.40
C MET A 180 -14.42 3.08 2.04
N LEU A 181 -13.72 2.29 1.24
CA LEU A 181 -12.35 2.59 0.86
C LEU A 181 -12.25 3.82 -0.05
N VAL A 182 -13.17 3.99 -1.00
CA VAL A 182 -13.25 5.19 -1.86
C VAL A 182 -13.57 6.44 -1.03
N ALA A 183 -14.46 6.34 -0.02
CA ALA A 183 -14.68 7.44 0.90
C ALA A 183 -13.40 7.78 1.70
N GLY A 184 -12.66 6.76 2.16
CA GLY A 184 -11.36 6.95 2.82
C GLY A 184 -10.33 7.60 1.90
N SER A 185 -10.24 7.16 0.65
CA SER A 185 -9.28 7.71 -0.31
C SER A 185 -9.57 9.17 -0.69
N ALA A 186 -10.84 9.58 -0.66
CA ALA A 186 -11.18 11.00 -0.82
C ALA A 186 -10.61 11.89 0.29
N PHE A 187 -10.63 11.41 1.55
CA PHE A 187 -9.98 12.10 2.67
C PHE A 187 -8.45 12.11 2.51
N ILE A 188 -7.85 11.00 2.07
CA ILE A 188 -6.41 10.93 1.81
C ILE A 188 -6.01 11.95 0.75
N LEU A 189 -6.73 11.99 -0.38
CA LEU A 189 -6.46 12.93 -1.46
C LEU A 189 -6.61 14.39 -1.00
N ALA A 190 -7.68 14.71 -0.27
CA ALA A 190 -7.89 16.04 0.29
C ALA A 190 -6.74 16.44 1.22
N GLY A 191 -6.27 15.53 2.07
CA GLY A 191 -5.13 15.75 2.95
C GLY A 191 -3.82 15.97 2.18
N ILE A 192 -3.53 15.16 1.17
CA ILE A 192 -2.34 15.29 0.30
C ILE A 192 -2.34 16.64 -0.43
N LEU A 193 -3.48 17.04 -0.98
CA LEU A 193 -3.62 18.36 -1.63
C LEU A 193 -3.49 19.49 -0.62
N GLY A 194 -4.05 19.36 0.58
CA GLY A 194 -3.85 20.32 1.66
C GLY A 194 -2.37 20.52 2.00
N LEU A 195 -1.62 19.42 2.17
CA LEU A 195 -0.16 19.48 2.40
C LEU A 195 0.59 20.17 1.25
N TYR A 196 0.21 19.88 0.01
CA TYR A 196 0.82 20.46 -1.17
C TYR A 196 0.64 21.98 -1.20
N PHE A 197 -0.59 22.48 -1.01
CA PHE A 197 -0.88 23.90 -1.06
C PHE A 197 -0.33 24.67 0.14
N GLU A 198 -0.48 24.13 1.35
CA GLU A 198 -0.04 24.80 2.58
C GLU A 198 1.49 24.87 2.68
N SER A 199 2.20 23.87 2.16
CA SER A 199 3.67 23.88 2.19
C SER A 199 4.32 25.01 1.39
N GLY A 200 3.65 25.54 0.37
CA GLY A 200 4.19 26.54 -0.57
C GLY A 200 5.37 26.05 -1.43
N ILE A 201 5.78 24.76 -1.28
CA ILE A 201 6.95 24.18 -1.96
C ILE A 201 6.61 23.73 -3.39
N ASN A 202 5.31 23.59 -3.72
CA ASN A 202 4.83 23.05 -4.99
C ASN A 202 5.43 21.67 -5.33
N SER A 203 5.51 20.77 -4.37
CA SER A 203 6.05 19.41 -4.51
C SER A 203 5.30 18.42 -3.64
N PHE A 204 5.09 17.21 -4.14
CA PHE A 204 4.54 16.09 -3.40
C PHE A 204 5.62 15.20 -2.75
N ASP A 205 6.89 15.58 -2.86
CA ASP A 205 8.02 14.85 -2.29
C ASP A 205 7.94 14.84 -0.76
N LEU A 206 7.80 13.65 -0.19
CA LEU A 206 7.68 13.41 1.25
C LEU A 206 8.85 14.02 2.04
N GLN A 207 10.08 13.92 1.51
CA GLN A 207 11.27 14.42 2.19
C GLN A 207 11.32 15.95 2.21
N LYS A 208 10.85 16.61 1.14
CA LYS A 208 10.73 18.05 1.10
C LYS A 208 9.61 18.55 2.01
N LEU A 209 8.44 17.87 1.98
CA LEU A 209 7.31 18.21 2.84
C LEU A 209 7.64 18.03 4.33
N ALA A 210 8.47 17.04 4.68
CA ALA A 210 8.92 16.85 6.05
C ALA A 210 9.84 17.96 6.59
N GLN A 211 10.43 18.76 5.69
CA GLN A 211 11.24 19.94 6.04
C GLN A 211 10.40 21.22 6.08
N ALA A 212 9.18 21.19 5.55
CA ALA A 212 8.25 22.30 5.62
C ALA A 212 7.76 22.53 7.06
N THR A 213 7.52 23.77 7.41
CA THR A 213 6.90 24.14 8.68
C THR A 213 5.42 24.37 8.46
N PHE A 214 4.59 23.46 8.96
CA PHE A 214 3.14 23.62 8.92
C PHE A 214 2.66 24.33 10.19
N SER A 215 1.74 25.29 10.04
CA SER A 215 1.16 25.98 11.20
C SER A 215 0.42 25.00 12.11
N PRO A 216 0.42 25.22 13.45
CA PRO A 216 -0.33 24.36 14.36
C PRO A 216 -1.84 24.30 14.04
N GLU A 217 -2.40 25.40 13.54
CA GLU A 217 -3.80 25.49 13.12
C GLU A 217 -4.10 24.60 11.92
N PHE A 218 -3.22 24.58 10.89
CA PHE A 218 -3.34 23.69 9.76
C PHE A 218 -3.21 22.22 10.21
N GLN A 219 -2.22 21.90 11.05
CA GLN A 219 -2.02 20.54 11.56
C GLN A 219 -3.21 20.04 12.37
N TYR A 220 -3.90 20.91 13.10
CA TYR A 220 -5.10 20.57 13.86
C TYR A 220 -6.22 20.04 12.95
N TRP A 221 -6.40 20.59 11.76
CA TRP A 221 -7.44 20.16 10.82
C TRP A 221 -6.96 19.09 9.84
N ALA A 222 -5.73 19.18 9.37
CA ALA A 222 -5.20 18.27 8.36
C ALA A 222 -4.92 16.87 8.92
N PHE A 223 -4.41 16.78 10.16
CA PHE A 223 -4.08 15.49 10.78
C PHE A 223 -5.28 14.54 10.89
N PRO A 224 -6.43 14.92 11.47
CA PRO A 224 -7.56 14.01 11.57
C PRO A 224 -8.12 13.60 10.20
N ILE A 225 -8.10 14.48 9.20
CA ILE A 225 -8.54 14.17 7.83
C ILE A 225 -7.66 13.05 7.24
N ILE A 226 -6.34 13.22 7.28
CA ILE A 226 -5.38 12.23 6.77
C ILE A 226 -5.46 10.93 7.58
N PHE A 227 -5.47 11.04 8.91
CA PHE A 227 -5.50 9.88 9.79
C PHE A 227 -6.78 9.05 9.63
N LEU A 228 -7.94 9.70 9.51
CA LEU A 228 -9.21 9.02 9.23
C LEU A 228 -9.21 8.38 7.86
N GLY A 229 -8.70 9.06 6.83
CA GLY A 229 -8.61 8.50 5.49
C GLY A 229 -7.84 7.18 5.46
N PHE A 230 -6.65 7.15 6.01
CA PHE A 230 -5.86 5.93 6.15
C PHE A 230 -6.45 4.96 7.19
N GLY A 231 -7.06 5.49 8.25
CA GLY A 231 -7.72 4.72 9.30
C GLY A 231 -8.92 3.92 8.78
N VAL A 232 -9.68 4.45 7.80
CA VAL A 232 -10.74 3.69 7.12
C VAL A 232 -10.17 2.44 6.47
N LEU A 233 -9.04 2.53 5.76
CA LEU A 233 -8.35 1.37 5.20
C LEU A 233 -7.80 0.43 6.30
N GLY A 234 -7.32 0.98 7.41
CA GLY A 234 -6.90 0.23 8.59
C GLY A 234 -8.06 -0.34 9.42
N ALA A 235 -9.30 -0.13 8.98
CA ALA A 235 -10.52 -0.53 9.69
C ALA A 235 -10.62 0.02 11.12
N ILE A 236 -10.35 1.32 11.30
CA ILE A 236 -10.51 1.99 12.60
C ILE A 236 -11.99 2.14 12.96
N PHE A 237 -12.35 1.98 14.24
CA PHE A 237 -13.69 2.28 14.74
C PHE A 237 -14.02 3.77 14.53
N PRO A 238 -15.25 4.12 14.07
CA PRO A 238 -16.40 3.27 13.74
C PRO A 238 -16.43 2.77 12.27
N PHE A 239 -15.41 3.03 11.46
CA PHE A 239 -15.35 2.71 10.02
C PHE A 239 -14.85 1.30 9.71
N HIS A 240 -14.86 0.39 10.68
CA HIS A 240 -14.30 -0.97 10.58
C HIS A 240 -15.27 -2.01 10.00
N THR A 241 -16.58 -1.70 9.91
CA THR A 241 -17.63 -2.71 9.63
C THR A 241 -17.57 -3.36 8.26
N TRP A 242 -16.83 -2.79 7.32
CA TRP A 242 -16.59 -3.36 5.99
C TRP A 242 -15.59 -4.54 6.04
N SER A 243 -14.67 -4.54 7.02
CA SER A 243 -13.59 -5.51 7.10
C SER A 243 -14.08 -6.93 7.43
N PRO A 244 -14.90 -7.19 8.46
CA PRO A 244 -15.45 -8.53 8.71
C PRO A 244 -16.25 -9.09 7.52
N ASP A 245 -17.12 -8.25 6.90
CA ASP A 245 -17.92 -8.67 5.76
C ASP A 245 -17.04 -8.99 4.54
N GLY A 246 -16.03 -8.14 4.29
CA GLY A 246 -15.05 -8.32 3.24
C GLY A 246 -14.25 -9.61 3.39
N HIS A 247 -13.74 -9.89 4.61
CA HIS A 247 -12.97 -11.10 4.91
C HIS A 247 -13.80 -12.37 4.81
N ALA A 248 -15.02 -12.35 5.35
CA ALA A 248 -15.91 -13.50 5.32
C ALA A 248 -16.33 -13.90 3.90
N SER A 249 -16.40 -12.93 3.00
CA SER A 249 -16.82 -13.16 1.60
C SER A 249 -15.65 -13.42 0.65
N ALA A 250 -14.43 -12.96 0.98
CA ALA A 250 -13.28 -13.01 0.08
C ALA A 250 -12.77 -14.45 -0.15
N PRO A 251 -12.24 -14.76 -1.36
CA PRO A 251 -11.44 -15.96 -1.58
C PRO A 251 -10.21 -15.98 -0.68
N THR A 252 -9.71 -17.17 -0.34
CA THR A 252 -8.62 -17.36 0.64
C THR A 252 -7.40 -16.46 0.37
N ALA A 253 -6.86 -16.46 -0.85
CA ALA A 253 -5.69 -15.63 -1.17
C ALA A 253 -5.97 -14.13 -1.06
N VAL A 254 -7.18 -13.71 -1.45
CA VAL A 254 -7.62 -12.32 -1.35
C VAL A 254 -7.76 -11.91 0.10
N SER A 255 -8.34 -12.76 0.95
CA SER A 255 -8.43 -12.54 2.39
C SER A 255 -7.05 -12.49 3.06
N MET A 256 -6.11 -13.37 2.65
CA MET A 256 -4.72 -13.34 3.13
C MET A 256 -4.03 -12.01 2.81
N LEU A 257 -4.14 -11.52 1.56
CA LEU A 257 -3.58 -10.23 1.16
C LEU A 257 -4.26 -9.07 1.87
N HIS A 258 -5.58 -9.14 2.02
CA HIS A 258 -6.36 -8.11 2.68
C HIS A 258 -5.91 -7.95 4.15
N ALA A 259 -5.96 -9.02 4.94
CA ALA A 259 -5.54 -9.01 6.33
C ALA A 259 -4.02 -8.80 6.49
N GLY A 260 -3.24 -9.51 5.68
CA GLY A 260 -1.78 -9.54 5.80
C GLY A 260 -1.11 -8.23 5.38
N VAL A 261 -1.66 -7.53 4.38
CA VAL A 261 -0.95 -6.44 3.71
C VAL A 261 -1.81 -5.19 3.55
N LEU A 262 -2.99 -5.27 2.91
CA LEU A 262 -3.78 -4.08 2.55
C LEU A 262 -4.20 -3.24 3.76
N MET A 263 -4.72 -3.85 4.81
CA MET A 263 -5.06 -3.12 6.03
C MET A 263 -3.84 -2.45 6.67
N LYS A 264 -2.65 -3.05 6.51
CA LYS A 264 -1.39 -2.47 7.01
C LYS A 264 -0.93 -1.26 6.18
N LEU A 265 -1.36 -1.12 4.91
CA LEU A 265 -1.17 0.14 4.16
C LEU A 265 -1.84 1.32 4.86
N GLY A 266 -3.00 1.10 5.50
CA GLY A 266 -3.65 2.11 6.33
C GLY A 266 -2.77 2.55 7.50
N GLY A 267 -2.26 1.60 8.29
CA GLY A 267 -1.31 1.89 9.38
C GLY A 267 -0.02 2.55 8.88
N TYR A 268 0.53 2.06 7.77
CA TYR A 268 1.71 2.64 7.13
C TYR A 268 1.47 4.09 6.71
N GLY A 269 0.32 4.40 6.10
CA GLY A 269 -0.06 5.76 5.73
C GLY A 269 -0.27 6.69 6.93
N CYS A 270 -0.91 6.20 8.01
CA CYS A 270 -1.03 6.94 9.26
C CYS A 270 0.34 7.35 9.83
N LEU A 271 1.30 6.41 9.84
CA LEU A 271 2.66 6.67 10.30
C LEU A 271 3.42 7.60 9.34
N ARG A 272 3.41 7.25 8.05
CA ARG A 272 4.26 7.88 7.03
C ARG A 272 3.78 9.27 6.62
N VAL A 273 2.48 9.50 6.53
CA VAL A 273 1.92 10.78 6.10
C VAL A 273 1.37 11.55 7.30
N GLY A 274 0.56 10.91 8.15
CA GLY A 274 -0.06 11.57 9.28
C GLY A 274 0.96 12.00 10.34
N MET A 275 1.58 11.04 11.02
CA MET A 275 2.44 11.32 12.18
C MET A 275 3.79 11.92 11.78
N TYR A 276 4.33 11.52 10.64
CA TYR A 276 5.66 11.97 10.20
C TYR A 276 5.65 13.43 9.70
N LEU A 277 4.61 13.84 8.95
CA LEU A 277 4.50 15.20 8.40
C LEU A 277 3.83 16.18 9.37
N LEU A 278 2.92 15.71 10.24
CA LEU A 278 2.09 16.53 11.10
C LEU A 278 2.25 16.13 12.60
N PRO A 279 3.47 16.23 13.18
CA PRO A 279 3.74 15.74 14.53
C PRO A 279 2.97 16.52 15.62
N GLU A 280 2.73 17.83 15.45
CA GLU A 280 1.96 18.62 16.41
C GLU A 280 0.48 18.25 16.35
N GLY A 281 -0.09 18.08 15.16
CA GLY A 281 -1.44 17.56 14.95
C GLY A 281 -1.62 16.17 15.58
N ALA A 282 -0.63 15.29 15.41
CA ALA A 282 -0.63 13.98 16.05
C ALA A 282 -0.69 14.08 17.58
N ASN A 283 0.11 14.96 18.20
CA ASN A 283 0.10 15.18 19.63
C ASN A 283 -1.25 15.74 20.14
N MET A 284 -1.86 16.67 19.40
CA MET A 284 -3.15 17.25 19.77
C MET A 284 -4.28 16.24 19.75
N TRP A 285 -4.29 15.34 18.75
CA TRP A 285 -5.35 14.35 18.55
C TRP A 285 -5.06 12.98 19.16
N MET A 286 -3.86 12.75 19.71
CA MET A 286 -3.41 11.45 20.21
C MET A 286 -4.41 10.82 21.19
N SER A 287 -4.91 11.58 22.18
CA SER A 287 -5.85 11.06 23.17
C SER A 287 -7.16 10.59 22.54
N PHE A 288 -7.69 11.33 21.56
CA PHE A 288 -8.92 10.96 20.85
C PHE A 288 -8.73 9.66 20.06
N PHE A 289 -7.68 9.58 19.25
CA PHE A 289 -7.42 8.37 18.45
C PHE A 289 -7.03 7.17 19.30
N LEU A 290 -6.37 7.38 20.46
CA LEU A 290 -6.08 6.31 21.40
C LEU A 290 -7.37 5.67 21.94
N VAL A 291 -8.39 6.46 22.25
CA VAL A 291 -9.70 5.95 22.66
C VAL A 291 -10.34 5.13 21.55
N LEU A 292 -10.35 5.62 20.30
CA LEU A 292 -10.90 4.88 19.16
C LEU A 292 -10.17 3.56 18.93
N VAL A 293 -8.83 3.55 19.00
CA VAL A 293 -8.01 2.34 18.85
C VAL A 293 -8.28 1.37 20.01
N THR A 294 -8.42 1.86 21.24
CA THR A 294 -8.76 1.03 22.41
C THR A 294 -10.11 0.35 22.22
N ILE A 295 -11.12 1.10 21.76
CA ILE A 295 -12.44 0.54 21.43
C ILE A 295 -12.28 -0.54 20.35
N ASN A 296 -11.47 -0.29 19.32
CA ASN A 296 -11.23 -1.24 18.25
C ASN A 296 -10.64 -2.57 18.76
N VAL A 297 -9.68 -2.50 19.67
CA VAL A 297 -9.05 -3.70 20.26
C VAL A 297 -10.02 -4.47 21.19
N LEU A 298 -10.86 -3.76 21.93
CA LEU A 298 -11.80 -4.39 22.87
C LEU A 298 -13.04 -4.95 22.17
N TYR A 299 -13.49 -4.28 21.12
CA TYR A 299 -14.71 -4.64 20.39
C TYR A 299 -14.45 -5.66 19.27
N GLY A 300 -13.32 -5.58 18.57
CA GLY A 300 -12.92 -6.47 17.46
C GLY A 300 -12.28 -7.74 17.96
#